data_95fc37cfbe7caab9ce46ac00e2e6b6ed
#
_entry.id   95fc37cfbe7caab9ce46ac00e2e6b6ed
#
_cell.length_a   1.000
_cell.length_b   1.000
_cell.length_c   1.000
_cell.angle_alpha   90.00
_cell.angle_beta   90.00
_cell.angle_gamma   90.00
#
_symmetry.space_group_name_H-M   'P 1'
#
loop_
_entity.id
_entity.type
_entity.pdbx_description
1 polymer ?
#
loop_
_entity_poly.entity_id
_entity_poly.type
_entity_poly.pdbx_seq_one_letter_code
_entity_poly.pdbx_strand_id
1 'polypeptide(L)'
;MTAIKTEELTKRYRDVLAVDKLSFCVEKGELFSLLGVNGAGKTTTIKMLSCLTQPTDGDAYLMGKSICKNASEVKSLIAVSPQETAIANGLSVRENLDLICGIHGMKRDRSNQKIKELSSLLGLDSVLTRRAGKLSGGWQRRLSIAMSLISDPQILFLDEPTLGLDVLARSDLWDLIRSLKGKITIVLTTHYMEEAEALSDRIAIMKDGKLLICDTPDHIKEKTNTESIEAAFIRIVKEADK
;
A
#
# COMPACT_ATOMS: atom_id res chain seq x y z
N MET A 1 17.14 -7.15 5.81
CA MET A 1 17.30 -7.46 4.36
C MET A 1 16.33 -6.59 3.59
N THR A 2 16.85 -5.73 2.71
CA THR A 2 16.07 -4.69 2.04
C THR A 2 15.09 -5.27 1.01
N ALA A 3 13.82 -4.94 1.14
CA ALA A 3 12.77 -5.33 0.19
C ALA A 3 12.60 -4.29 -0.91
N ILE A 4 12.66 -3.00 -0.57
CA ILE A 4 12.55 -1.89 -1.51
C ILE A 4 13.71 -0.92 -1.26
N LYS A 5 14.37 -0.47 -2.32
CA LYS A 5 15.33 0.63 -2.30
C LYS A 5 15.02 1.56 -3.46
N THR A 6 14.83 2.84 -3.19
CA THR A 6 14.71 3.87 -4.23
C THR A 6 15.99 4.68 -4.31
N GLU A 7 16.41 5.06 -5.52
CA GLU A 7 17.63 5.82 -5.80
C GLU A 7 17.26 7.01 -6.68
N GLU A 8 17.17 8.19 -6.07
CA GLU A 8 16.80 9.47 -6.70
C GLU A 8 15.56 9.38 -7.61
N LEU A 9 14.57 8.55 -7.21
CA LEU A 9 13.40 8.23 -8.00
C LEU A 9 12.62 9.52 -8.32
N THR A 10 12.48 9.83 -9.60
CA THR A 10 11.92 11.10 -10.07
C THR A 10 10.80 10.86 -11.07
N LYS A 11 9.71 11.61 -10.97
CA LYS A 11 8.63 11.61 -11.95
C LYS A 11 8.16 13.01 -12.29
N ARG A 12 8.26 13.34 -13.57
CA ARG A 12 7.73 14.56 -14.16
C ARG A 12 6.60 14.22 -15.14
N TYR A 13 5.47 14.89 -14.99
CA TYR A 13 4.37 14.86 -15.95
C TYR A 13 4.27 16.24 -16.60
N ARG A 14 4.71 16.36 -17.84
CA ARG A 14 4.82 17.65 -18.54
C ARG A 14 5.54 18.68 -17.65
N ASP A 15 4.82 19.68 -17.15
CA ASP A 15 5.38 20.77 -16.33
C ASP A 15 5.35 20.48 -14.82
N VAL A 16 4.69 19.38 -14.39
CA VAL A 16 4.54 19.03 -12.97
C VAL A 16 5.60 18.04 -12.56
N LEU A 17 6.44 18.39 -11.60
CA LEU A 17 7.36 17.49 -10.92
C LEU A 17 6.61 16.80 -9.78
N ALA A 18 6.07 15.61 -10.05
CA ALA A 18 5.21 14.90 -9.11
C ALA A 18 6.00 14.13 -8.03
N VAL A 19 7.24 13.71 -8.33
CA VAL A 19 8.18 13.10 -7.39
C VAL A 19 9.58 13.60 -7.75
N ASP A 20 10.32 14.08 -6.75
CA ASP A 20 11.62 14.73 -6.90
C ASP A 20 12.68 13.99 -6.07
N LYS A 21 13.55 13.23 -6.74
CA LYS A 21 14.73 12.53 -6.20
C LYS A 21 14.46 11.75 -4.91
N LEU A 22 13.36 11.00 -4.89
CA LEU A 22 12.92 10.25 -3.73
C LEU A 22 13.87 9.07 -3.46
N SER A 23 14.53 9.09 -2.29
CA SER A 23 15.45 8.04 -1.87
C SER A 23 15.11 7.54 -0.47
N PHE A 24 14.70 6.27 -0.37
CA PHE A 24 14.42 5.57 0.88
C PHE A 24 14.61 4.06 0.72
N CYS A 25 14.60 3.34 1.82
CA CYS A 25 14.60 1.88 1.84
C CYS A 25 13.48 1.34 2.74
N VAL A 26 12.98 0.15 2.41
CA VAL A 26 12.02 -0.62 3.20
C VAL A 26 12.59 -2.00 3.44
N GLU A 27 12.58 -2.47 4.68
CA GLU A 27 13.08 -3.78 5.02
C GLU A 27 12.04 -4.88 4.77
N LYS A 28 12.50 -6.12 4.61
CA LYS A 28 11.60 -7.26 4.39
C LYS A 28 10.71 -7.50 5.61
N GLY A 29 9.40 -7.61 5.37
CA GLY A 29 8.39 -7.79 6.42
C GLY A 29 8.01 -6.51 7.16
N GLU A 30 8.59 -5.36 6.79
CA GLU A 30 8.27 -4.06 7.36
C GLU A 30 6.89 -3.58 6.88
N LEU A 31 6.14 -2.91 7.76
CA LEU A 31 5.00 -2.09 7.40
C LEU A 31 5.47 -0.63 7.37
N PHE A 32 5.55 -0.10 6.16
CA PHE A 32 6.09 1.22 5.85
C PHE A 32 4.99 2.15 5.32
N SER A 33 4.88 3.35 5.87
CA SER A 33 3.91 4.34 5.40
C SER A 33 4.54 5.48 4.62
N LEU A 34 3.93 5.80 3.49
CA LEU A 34 4.12 7.07 2.79
C LEU A 34 3.00 8.02 3.24
N LEU A 35 3.32 8.96 4.13
CA LEU A 35 2.40 9.93 4.72
C LEU A 35 2.55 11.29 4.02
N GLY A 36 1.45 11.94 3.70
CA GLY A 36 1.47 13.29 3.12
C GLY A 36 0.08 13.75 2.70
N VAL A 37 -0.07 15.04 2.48
CA VAL A 37 -1.32 15.63 1.94
C VAL A 37 -1.62 15.15 0.52
N ASN A 38 -2.81 15.43 0.02
CA ASN A 38 -3.14 15.18 -1.37
C ASN A 38 -2.20 15.97 -2.28
N GLY A 39 -1.70 15.31 -3.34
CA GLY A 39 -0.70 15.90 -4.24
C GLY A 39 0.76 15.73 -3.79
N ALA A 40 1.05 15.18 -2.61
CA ALA A 40 2.43 14.98 -2.13
C ALA A 40 3.26 13.98 -2.95
N GLY A 41 2.69 13.27 -3.93
CA GLY A 41 3.40 12.31 -4.78
C GLY A 41 3.25 10.83 -4.37
N LYS A 42 2.50 10.51 -3.32
CA LYS A 42 2.33 9.15 -2.77
C LYS A 42 1.87 8.12 -3.82
N THR A 43 0.70 8.35 -4.43
CA THR A 43 0.15 7.45 -5.47
C THR A 43 1.06 7.37 -6.69
N THR A 44 1.74 8.46 -7.06
CA THR A 44 2.73 8.45 -8.15
C THR A 44 3.91 7.56 -7.80
N THR A 45 4.39 7.60 -6.56
CA THR A 45 5.45 6.72 -6.07
C THR A 45 5.03 5.26 -6.15
N ILE A 46 3.82 4.90 -5.66
CA ILE A 46 3.30 3.53 -5.81
C ILE A 46 3.21 3.12 -7.29
N LYS A 47 2.71 3.99 -8.17
CA LYS A 47 2.63 3.69 -9.60
C LYS A 47 4.00 3.39 -10.24
N MET A 48 5.05 4.07 -9.82
CA MET A 48 6.42 3.76 -10.28
C MET A 48 6.91 2.43 -9.69
N LEU A 49 6.82 2.24 -8.38
CA LEU A 49 7.25 1.02 -7.70
C LEU A 49 6.50 -0.23 -8.20
N SER A 50 5.24 -0.08 -8.59
CA SER A 50 4.43 -1.16 -9.19
C SER A 50 4.61 -1.33 -10.70
N CYS A 51 5.54 -0.60 -11.31
CA CYS A 51 5.78 -0.62 -12.78
C CYS A 51 4.52 -0.28 -13.61
N LEU A 52 3.57 0.49 -13.06
CA LEU A 52 2.42 1.05 -13.79
C LEU A 52 2.80 2.32 -14.57
N THR A 53 3.84 3.02 -14.13
CA THR A 53 4.45 4.13 -14.86
C THR A 53 5.97 4.07 -14.71
N GLN A 54 6.68 4.45 -15.77
CA GLN A 54 8.15 4.52 -15.68
C GLN A 54 8.57 5.82 -14.98
N PRO A 55 9.64 5.80 -14.16
CA PRO A 55 10.27 7.02 -13.68
C PRO A 55 10.79 7.86 -14.85
N THR A 56 10.92 9.17 -14.64
CA THR A 56 11.59 10.07 -15.60
C THR A 56 13.10 10.03 -15.38
N ASP A 57 13.54 9.82 -14.14
CA ASP A 57 14.93 9.68 -13.76
C ASP A 57 15.04 8.85 -12.47
N GLY A 58 16.24 8.31 -12.16
CA GLY A 58 16.45 7.42 -11.05
C GLY A 58 15.93 6.00 -11.29
N ASP A 59 16.02 5.16 -10.27
CA ASP A 59 15.56 3.77 -10.32
C ASP A 59 15.04 3.34 -8.94
N ALA A 60 14.36 2.20 -8.90
CA ALA A 60 14.04 1.52 -7.64
C ALA A 60 14.23 0.01 -7.80
N TYR A 61 14.62 -0.62 -6.70
CA TYR A 61 14.89 -2.05 -6.64
C TYR A 61 13.93 -2.71 -5.67
N LEU A 62 13.13 -3.66 -6.16
CA LEU A 62 12.22 -4.46 -5.37
C LEU A 62 12.75 -5.89 -5.30
N MET A 63 13.05 -6.37 -4.11
CA MET A 63 13.77 -7.65 -3.91
C MET A 63 15.03 -7.75 -4.79
N GLY A 64 15.73 -6.63 -4.96
CA GLY A 64 16.95 -6.52 -5.79
C GLY A 64 16.70 -6.43 -7.30
N LYS A 65 15.44 -6.37 -7.76
CA LYS A 65 15.08 -6.24 -9.18
C LYS A 65 14.75 -4.80 -9.53
N SER A 66 15.39 -4.22 -10.54
CA SER A 66 15.15 -2.86 -11.04
C SER A 66 13.75 -2.72 -11.66
N ILE A 67 13.01 -1.69 -11.29
CA ILE A 67 11.71 -1.37 -11.92
C ILE A 67 11.85 -0.94 -13.38
N CYS A 68 13.00 -0.41 -13.75
CA CYS A 68 13.30 0.03 -15.12
C CYS A 68 13.71 -1.14 -16.03
N LYS A 69 14.53 -2.07 -15.51
CA LYS A 69 15.16 -3.14 -16.31
C LYS A 69 14.44 -4.48 -16.19
N ASN A 70 13.82 -4.76 -15.04
CA ASN A 70 13.24 -6.06 -14.70
C ASN A 70 11.73 -5.95 -14.38
N ALA A 71 11.01 -5.06 -15.04
CA ALA A 71 9.59 -4.75 -14.73
C ALA A 71 8.69 -5.99 -14.68
N SER A 72 8.88 -6.97 -15.54
CA SER A 72 8.10 -8.22 -15.54
C SER A 72 8.36 -9.06 -14.28
N GLU A 73 9.62 -9.18 -13.86
CA GLU A 73 10.00 -9.89 -12.64
C GLU A 73 9.47 -9.15 -11.40
N VAL A 74 9.58 -7.81 -11.37
CA VAL A 74 9.03 -6.99 -10.29
C VAL A 74 7.52 -7.21 -10.16
N LYS A 75 6.77 -7.18 -11.26
CA LYS A 75 5.32 -7.41 -11.27
C LYS A 75 4.92 -8.77 -10.71
N SER A 76 5.76 -9.80 -10.83
CA SER A 76 5.48 -11.12 -10.24
C SER A 76 5.71 -11.18 -8.73
N LEU A 77 6.42 -10.19 -8.15
CA LEU A 77 6.74 -10.13 -6.73
C LEU A 77 5.78 -9.27 -5.91
N ILE A 78 4.96 -8.48 -6.57
CA ILE A 78 4.16 -7.44 -5.95
C ILE A 78 2.67 -7.62 -6.19
N ALA A 79 1.87 -7.02 -5.31
CA ALA A 79 0.46 -6.77 -5.58
C ALA A 79 0.09 -5.35 -5.13
N VAL A 80 -0.99 -4.83 -5.71
CA VAL A 80 -1.52 -3.49 -5.40
C VAL A 80 -3.01 -3.62 -5.08
N SER A 81 -3.42 -3.11 -3.93
CA SER A 81 -4.81 -2.78 -3.65
C SER A 81 -4.99 -1.28 -3.85
N PRO A 82 -5.59 -0.86 -4.98
CA PRO A 82 -5.70 0.55 -5.32
C PRO A 82 -6.72 1.29 -4.44
N GLN A 83 -6.68 2.62 -4.45
CA GLN A 83 -7.62 3.47 -3.71
C GLN A 83 -9.07 3.17 -4.10
N GLU A 84 -9.39 3.13 -5.38
CA GLU A 84 -10.67 2.63 -5.87
C GLU A 84 -10.64 1.10 -5.94
N THR A 85 -11.58 0.44 -5.27
CA THR A 85 -11.62 -1.02 -5.23
C THR A 85 -11.91 -1.58 -6.61
N ALA A 86 -10.98 -2.38 -7.16
CA ALA A 86 -11.12 -3.01 -8.49
C ALA A 86 -11.96 -4.31 -8.39
N ILE A 87 -13.17 -4.23 -7.80
CA ILE A 87 -14.08 -5.36 -7.62
C ILE A 87 -15.16 -5.38 -8.70
N ALA A 88 -15.53 -6.56 -9.16
CA ALA A 88 -16.67 -6.74 -10.07
C ALA A 88 -17.97 -6.76 -9.25
N ASN A 89 -18.68 -5.63 -9.19
CA ASN A 89 -19.88 -5.42 -8.39
C ASN A 89 -21.01 -6.41 -8.66
N GLY A 90 -21.12 -6.92 -9.89
CA GLY A 90 -22.11 -7.91 -10.31
C GLY A 90 -21.83 -9.34 -9.85
N LEU A 91 -20.59 -9.63 -9.48
CA LEU A 91 -20.15 -10.93 -9.00
C LEU A 91 -20.27 -11.03 -7.48
N SER A 92 -20.39 -12.24 -6.96
CA SER A 92 -20.24 -12.53 -5.53
C SER A 92 -18.79 -12.36 -5.09
N VAL A 93 -18.56 -12.33 -3.77
CA VAL A 93 -17.20 -12.33 -3.18
C VAL A 93 -16.38 -13.52 -3.72
N ARG A 94 -16.96 -14.72 -3.69
CA ARG A 94 -16.31 -15.92 -4.19
C ARG A 94 -15.96 -15.84 -5.66
N GLU A 95 -16.90 -15.39 -6.51
CA GLU A 95 -16.68 -15.25 -7.96
C GLU A 95 -15.59 -14.20 -8.28
N ASN A 96 -15.49 -13.11 -7.51
CA ASN A 96 -14.38 -12.15 -7.63
C ASN A 96 -13.03 -12.83 -7.36
N LEU A 97 -12.93 -13.63 -6.29
CA LEU A 97 -11.71 -14.35 -5.95
C LEU A 97 -11.38 -15.42 -6.99
N ASP A 98 -12.39 -16.21 -7.44
CA ASP A 98 -12.23 -17.20 -8.51
C ASP A 98 -11.75 -16.57 -9.80
N LEU A 99 -12.27 -15.39 -10.17
CA LEU A 99 -11.84 -14.63 -11.36
C LEU A 99 -10.33 -14.33 -11.31
N ILE A 100 -9.84 -13.81 -10.16
CA ILE A 100 -8.41 -13.49 -10.02
C ILE A 100 -7.55 -14.76 -10.02
N CYS A 101 -8.00 -15.83 -9.34
CA CYS A 101 -7.33 -17.13 -9.42
C CYS A 101 -7.21 -17.63 -10.87
N GLY A 102 -8.27 -17.47 -11.66
CA GLY A 102 -8.29 -17.80 -13.09
C GLY A 102 -7.32 -16.96 -13.92
N ILE A 103 -7.24 -15.65 -13.67
CA ILE A 103 -6.26 -14.75 -14.33
C ILE A 103 -4.83 -15.21 -14.04
N HIS A 104 -4.55 -15.69 -12.82
CA HIS A 104 -3.25 -16.25 -12.45
C HIS A 104 -3.04 -17.70 -12.89
N GLY A 105 -3.96 -18.28 -13.67
CA GLY A 105 -3.85 -19.66 -14.20
C GLY A 105 -3.90 -20.76 -13.13
N MET A 106 -4.51 -20.50 -11.99
CA MET A 106 -4.59 -21.48 -10.89
C MET A 106 -5.56 -22.61 -11.27
N LYS A 107 -5.15 -23.85 -11.00
CA LYS A 107 -6.04 -25.01 -11.10
C LYS A 107 -7.13 -24.95 -10.04
N ARG A 108 -8.30 -25.53 -10.32
CA ARG A 108 -9.51 -25.43 -9.48
C ARG A 108 -9.29 -25.81 -8.02
N ASP A 109 -8.54 -26.88 -7.77
CA ASP A 109 -8.31 -27.35 -6.39
C ASP A 109 -7.46 -26.32 -5.60
N ARG A 110 -6.39 -25.78 -6.24
CA ARG A 110 -5.58 -24.73 -5.64
C ARG A 110 -6.35 -23.44 -5.44
N SER A 111 -7.20 -23.05 -6.42
CA SER A 111 -8.11 -21.90 -6.30
C SER A 111 -9.02 -22.04 -5.09
N ASN A 112 -9.70 -23.18 -4.94
CA ASN A 112 -10.58 -23.44 -3.80
C ASN A 112 -9.84 -23.37 -2.45
N GLN A 113 -8.64 -23.93 -2.37
CA GLN A 113 -7.82 -23.88 -1.16
C GLN A 113 -7.41 -22.45 -0.85
N LYS A 114 -6.94 -21.69 -1.86
CA LYS A 114 -6.51 -20.29 -1.72
C LYS A 114 -7.66 -19.37 -1.30
N ILE A 115 -8.83 -19.54 -1.91
CA ILE A 115 -10.03 -18.79 -1.55
C ILE A 115 -10.41 -19.07 -0.10
N LYS A 116 -10.41 -20.33 0.32
CA LYS A 116 -10.72 -20.72 1.71
C LYS A 116 -9.74 -20.06 2.69
N GLU A 117 -8.43 -20.15 2.40
CA GLU A 117 -7.38 -19.53 3.22
C GLU A 117 -7.58 -18.01 3.36
N LEU A 118 -7.72 -17.32 2.23
CA LEU A 118 -7.87 -15.85 2.22
C LEU A 118 -9.21 -15.40 2.82
N SER A 119 -10.28 -16.14 2.58
CA SER A 119 -11.58 -15.82 3.17
C SER A 119 -11.55 -15.91 4.68
N SER A 120 -10.92 -16.93 5.23
CA SER A 120 -10.75 -17.08 6.67
C SER A 120 -9.82 -16.00 7.25
N LEU A 121 -8.67 -15.74 6.59
CA LEU A 121 -7.71 -14.72 7.02
C LEU A 121 -8.32 -13.31 7.08
N LEU A 122 -9.18 -12.98 6.09
CA LEU A 122 -9.75 -11.65 5.91
C LEU A 122 -11.19 -11.52 6.44
N GLY A 123 -11.70 -12.59 7.07
CA GLY A 123 -13.03 -12.64 7.66
C GLY A 123 -14.17 -12.61 6.64
N LEU A 124 -13.94 -13.04 5.38
CA LEU A 124 -14.92 -13.00 4.30
C LEU A 124 -15.88 -14.21 4.27
N ASP A 125 -15.71 -15.20 5.13
CA ASP A 125 -16.46 -16.48 5.09
C ASP A 125 -17.98 -16.26 5.12
N SER A 126 -18.45 -15.33 5.94
CA SER A 126 -19.89 -15.03 6.12
C SER A 126 -20.54 -14.32 4.92
N VAL A 127 -19.73 -13.80 3.98
CA VAL A 127 -20.20 -13.00 2.85
C VAL A 127 -19.84 -13.58 1.48
N LEU A 128 -19.22 -14.78 1.43
CA LEU A 128 -18.71 -15.39 0.20
C LEU A 128 -19.74 -15.44 -0.95
N THR A 129 -21.01 -15.69 -0.64
CA THR A 129 -22.10 -15.80 -1.62
C THR A 129 -22.79 -14.48 -1.93
N ARG A 130 -22.47 -13.40 -1.17
CA ARG A 130 -23.09 -12.09 -1.37
C ARG A 130 -22.46 -11.37 -2.56
N ARG A 131 -23.27 -10.65 -3.34
CA ARG A 131 -22.76 -9.80 -4.44
C ARG A 131 -21.88 -8.67 -3.87
N ALA A 132 -20.71 -8.47 -4.46
CA ALA A 132 -19.72 -7.51 -4.00
C ALA A 132 -20.26 -6.07 -3.98
N GLY A 133 -21.08 -5.68 -4.94
CA GLY A 133 -21.71 -4.36 -4.99
C GLY A 133 -22.75 -4.09 -3.90
N LYS A 134 -23.17 -5.12 -3.13
CA LYS A 134 -24.09 -4.98 -1.99
C LYS A 134 -23.39 -5.00 -0.63
N LEU A 135 -22.07 -5.04 -0.61
CA LEU A 135 -21.25 -5.00 0.58
C LEU A 135 -21.03 -3.55 1.03
N SER A 136 -20.83 -3.34 2.34
CA SER A 136 -20.31 -2.05 2.84
C SER A 136 -18.88 -1.80 2.35
N GLY A 137 -18.43 -0.54 2.37
CA GLY A 137 -17.10 -0.15 1.93
C GLY A 137 -15.98 -0.96 2.61
N GLY A 138 -16.10 -1.24 3.91
CA GLY A 138 -15.13 -2.07 4.64
C GLY A 138 -15.03 -3.49 4.10
N TRP A 139 -16.16 -4.14 3.81
CA TRP A 139 -16.17 -5.47 3.18
C TRP A 139 -15.60 -5.45 1.76
N GLN A 140 -15.91 -4.41 0.98
CA GLN A 140 -15.35 -4.24 -0.36
C GLN A 140 -13.83 -4.05 -0.30
N ARG A 141 -13.33 -3.30 0.69
CA ARG A 141 -11.90 -3.10 0.90
C ARG A 141 -11.19 -4.41 1.30
N ARG A 142 -11.78 -5.19 2.22
CA ARG A 142 -11.28 -6.52 2.58
C ARG A 142 -11.22 -7.46 1.36
N LEU A 143 -12.25 -7.45 0.51
CA LEU A 143 -12.27 -8.21 -0.74
C LEU A 143 -11.15 -7.76 -1.70
N SER A 144 -10.94 -6.44 -1.88
CA SER A 144 -9.87 -5.90 -2.72
C SER A 144 -8.48 -6.36 -2.25
N ILE A 145 -8.24 -6.35 -0.94
CA ILE A 145 -6.99 -6.86 -0.35
C ILE A 145 -6.89 -8.39 -0.56
N ALA A 146 -7.98 -9.15 -0.37
CA ALA A 146 -8.00 -10.58 -0.63
C ALA A 146 -7.59 -10.91 -2.07
N MET A 147 -8.16 -10.19 -3.03
CA MET A 147 -7.84 -10.34 -4.45
C MET A 147 -6.35 -10.06 -4.72
N SER A 148 -5.77 -9.04 -4.07
CA SER A 148 -4.34 -8.71 -4.19
C SER A 148 -3.44 -9.82 -3.64
N LEU A 149 -3.87 -10.54 -2.60
CA LEU A 149 -3.08 -11.59 -1.95
C LEU A 149 -3.13 -12.95 -2.67
N ILE A 150 -3.95 -13.11 -3.71
CA ILE A 150 -4.09 -14.38 -4.45
C ILE A 150 -2.76 -14.83 -5.07
N SER A 151 -1.95 -13.90 -5.56
CA SER A 151 -0.66 -14.20 -6.22
C SER A 151 0.48 -14.53 -5.26
N ASP A 152 0.25 -14.59 -3.94
CA ASP A 152 1.29 -14.75 -2.91
C ASP A 152 2.43 -13.72 -3.05
N PRO A 153 2.13 -12.40 -3.10
CA PRO A 153 3.13 -11.38 -3.35
C PRO A 153 4.11 -11.27 -2.16
N GLN A 154 5.34 -10.86 -2.44
CA GLN A 154 6.34 -10.53 -1.42
C GLN A 154 6.21 -9.10 -0.90
N ILE A 155 5.61 -8.20 -1.72
CA ILE A 155 5.36 -6.81 -1.37
C ILE A 155 3.91 -6.48 -1.74
N LEU A 156 3.18 -5.92 -0.78
CA LEU A 156 1.80 -5.44 -0.95
C LEU A 156 1.78 -3.91 -0.85
N PHE A 157 1.29 -3.28 -1.90
CA PHE A 157 1.00 -1.85 -1.90
C PHE A 157 -0.48 -1.62 -1.57
N LEU A 158 -0.75 -0.78 -0.56
CA LEU A 158 -2.09 -0.36 -0.15
C LEU A 158 -2.22 1.14 -0.38
N ASP A 159 -2.98 1.55 -1.38
CA ASP A 159 -3.17 2.97 -1.69
C ASP A 159 -4.42 3.49 -0.99
N GLU A 160 -4.25 4.32 0.06
CA GLU A 160 -5.32 4.91 0.88
C GLU A 160 -6.36 3.87 1.36
N PRO A 161 -5.95 2.78 2.06
CA PRO A 161 -6.81 1.61 2.29
C PRO A 161 -8.05 1.91 3.13
N THR A 162 -8.05 2.92 3.98
CA THR A 162 -9.15 3.24 4.89
C THR A 162 -9.96 4.47 4.47
N LEU A 163 -9.65 5.03 3.30
CA LEU A 163 -10.36 6.20 2.80
C LEU A 163 -11.87 5.93 2.67
N GLY A 164 -12.67 6.82 3.28
CA GLY A 164 -14.13 6.74 3.24
C GLY A 164 -14.76 5.67 4.13
N LEU A 165 -13.99 4.98 4.96
CA LEU A 165 -14.51 4.04 5.95
C LEU A 165 -14.92 4.77 7.24
N ASP A 166 -15.97 4.26 7.88
CA ASP A 166 -16.32 4.65 9.25
C ASP A 166 -15.29 4.16 10.27
N VAL A 167 -15.37 4.65 11.50
CA VAL A 167 -14.40 4.38 12.57
C VAL A 167 -14.25 2.90 12.87
N LEU A 168 -15.35 2.13 12.91
CA LEU A 168 -15.32 0.71 13.24
C LEU A 168 -14.71 -0.09 12.09
N ALA A 169 -15.14 0.14 10.85
CA ALA A 169 -14.59 -0.51 9.67
C ALA A 169 -13.09 -0.20 9.48
N ARG A 170 -12.66 1.01 9.84
CA ARG A 170 -11.25 1.41 9.84
C ARG A 170 -10.45 0.62 10.89
N SER A 171 -10.92 0.56 12.12
CA SER A 171 -10.27 -0.21 13.19
C SER A 171 -10.14 -1.68 12.82
N ASP A 172 -11.21 -2.29 12.33
CA ASP A 172 -11.21 -3.68 11.87
C ASP A 172 -10.22 -3.93 10.73
N LEU A 173 -10.06 -2.96 9.82
CA LEU A 173 -9.11 -3.08 8.72
C LEU A 173 -7.66 -2.90 9.20
N TRP A 174 -7.43 -2.05 10.20
CA TRP A 174 -6.11 -1.92 10.82
C TRP A 174 -5.65 -3.22 11.47
N ASP A 175 -6.54 -3.90 12.22
CA ASP A 175 -6.22 -5.19 12.84
C ASP A 175 -5.88 -6.25 11.78
N LEU A 176 -6.59 -6.23 10.66
CA LEU A 176 -6.31 -7.10 9.54
C LEU A 176 -4.92 -6.80 8.93
N ILE A 177 -4.61 -5.52 8.65
CA ILE A 177 -3.30 -5.12 8.12
C ILE A 177 -2.18 -5.50 9.10
N ARG A 178 -2.37 -5.29 10.41
CA ARG A 178 -1.41 -5.73 11.45
C ARG A 178 -1.18 -7.24 11.41
N SER A 179 -2.21 -8.04 11.15
CA SER A 179 -2.08 -9.50 11.07
C SER A 179 -1.20 -10.00 9.91
N LEU A 180 -1.01 -9.16 8.89
CA LEU A 180 -0.15 -9.41 7.73
C LEU A 180 1.31 -8.99 7.97
N LYS A 181 1.56 -8.12 8.95
CA LYS A 181 2.89 -7.60 9.29
C LYS A 181 3.86 -8.75 9.64
N GLY A 182 5.09 -8.64 9.19
CA GLY A 182 6.12 -9.68 9.35
C GLY A 182 6.01 -10.84 8.37
N LYS A 183 4.82 -11.10 7.80
CA LYS A 183 4.59 -12.16 6.81
C LYS A 183 4.85 -11.68 5.39
N ILE A 184 4.51 -10.43 5.12
CA ILE A 184 4.68 -9.75 3.83
C ILE A 184 5.17 -8.32 4.09
N THR A 185 5.96 -7.78 3.15
CA THR A 185 6.34 -6.36 3.20
C THR A 185 5.15 -5.52 2.74
N ILE A 186 4.75 -4.50 3.51
CA ILE A 186 3.60 -3.67 3.19
C ILE A 186 4.05 -2.23 3.04
N VAL A 187 3.67 -1.61 1.93
CA VAL A 187 3.78 -0.15 1.72
C VAL A 187 2.39 0.43 1.63
N LEU A 188 2.08 1.28 2.57
CA LEU A 188 0.78 1.91 2.73
C LEU A 188 0.91 3.41 2.42
N THR A 189 0.03 3.96 1.57
CA THR A 189 -0.12 5.41 1.48
C THR A 189 -1.29 5.86 2.32
N THR A 190 -1.15 6.99 2.97
CA THR A 190 -2.23 7.61 3.73
C THR A 190 -2.03 9.11 3.88
N HIS A 191 -3.10 9.82 4.14
CA HIS A 191 -3.09 11.19 4.65
C HIS A 191 -3.60 11.27 6.11
N TYR A 192 -3.97 10.12 6.70
CA TYR A 192 -4.37 10.01 8.10
C TYR A 192 -3.14 9.73 8.97
N MET A 193 -2.79 10.71 9.82
CA MET A 193 -1.63 10.63 10.72
C MET A 193 -1.79 9.52 11.74
N GLU A 194 -3.01 9.34 12.27
CA GLU A 194 -3.35 8.26 13.20
C GLU A 194 -3.11 6.87 12.60
N GLU A 195 -3.45 6.68 11.31
CA GLU A 195 -3.22 5.42 10.61
C GLU A 195 -1.74 5.10 10.48
N ALA A 196 -0.96 6.10 10.04
CA ALA A 196 0.49 5.96 9.93
C ALA A 196 1.14 5.64 11.29
N GLU A 197 0.74 6.36 12.36
CA GLU A 197 1.26 6.13 13.71
C GLU A 197 0.86 4.75 14.26
N ALA A 198 -0.39 4.33 14.05
CA ALA A 198 -0.91 3.09 14.62
C ALA A 198 -0.37 1.83 13.95
N LEU A 199 -0.02 1.89 12.66
CA LEU A 199 0.30 0.69 11.88
C LEU A 199 1.79 0.52 11.59
N SER A 200 2.53 1.62 11.39
CA SER A 200 3.81 1.57 10.68
C SER A 200 5.01 1.34 11.61
N ASP A 201 5.97 0.58 11.13
CA ASP A 201 7.30 0.52 11.73
C ASP A 201 8.07 1.80 11.46
N ARG A 202 7.95 2.33 10.22
CA ARG A 202 8.55 3.58 9.81
C ARG A 202 7.60 4.37 8.92
N ILE A 203 7.72 5.69 9.01
CA ILE A 203 6.92 6.65 8.25
C ILE A 203 7.85 7.52 7.42
N ALA A 204 7.58 7.63 6.13
CA ALA A 204 8.16 8.62 5.25
C ALA A 204 7.16 9.76 5.04
N ILE A 205 7.48 10.94 5.55
CA ILE A 205 6.66 12.14 5.36
C ILE A 205 7.06 12.81 4.06
N MET A 206 6.07 12.96 3.17
CA MET A 206 6.25 13.55 1.84
C MET A 206 5.47 14.85 1.69
N LYS A 207 6.07 15.82 1.00
CA LYS A 207 5.43 17.07 0.55
C LYS A 207 5.99 17.45 -0.81
N ASP A 208 5.13 17.91 -1.73
CA ASP A 208 5.49 18.43 -3.06
C ASP A 208 6.48 17.54 -3.82
N GLY A 209 6.27 16.23 -3.75
CA GLY A 209 7.11 15.23 -4.39
C GLY A 209 8.42 14.89 -3.66
N LYS A 210 8.72 15.53 -2.54
CA LYS A 210 9.97 15.36 -1.78
C LYS A 210 9.75 14.57 -0.51
N LEU A 211 10.79 13.83 -0.11
CA LEU A 211 10.87 13.21 1.21
C LEU A 211 11.40 14.24 2.21
N LEU A 212 10.61 14.53 3.24
CA LEU A 212 11.03 15.46 4.30
C LEU A 212 11.75 14.74 5.45
N ILE A 213 11.22 13.60 5.87
CA ILE A 213 11.78 12.74 6.91
C ILE A 213 11.35 11.30 6.69
N CYS A 214 12.19 10.35 7.12
CA CYS A 214 11.85 8.92 7.13
C CYS A 214 12.45 8.29 8.38
N ASP A 215 11.58 7.90 9.32
CA ASP A 215 12.02 7.31 10.59
C ASP A 215 10.87 6.54 11.28
N THR A 216 11.12 5.95 12.45
CA THR A 216 10.07 5.39 13.30
C THR A 216 9.15 6.49 13.83
N PRO A 217 7.87 6.19 14.12
CA PRO A 217 6.96 7.18 14.70
C PRO A 217 7.53 7.87 15.96
N ASP A 218 8.13 7.12 16.85
CA ASP A 218 8.69 7.66 18.09
C ASP A 218 9.89 8.58 17.84
N HIS A 219 10.82 8.20 16.96
CA HIS A 219 11.95 9.05 16.57
C HIS A 219 11.50 10.35 15.87
N ILE A 220 10.43 10.29 15.06
CA ILE A 220 9.87 11.50 14.44
C ILE A 220 9.32 12.45 15.52
N LYS A 221 8.57 11.93 16.50
CA LYS A 221 8.06 12.70 17.65
C LYS A 221 9.19 13.32 18.48
N GLU A 222 10.22 12.54 18.80
CA GLU A 222 11.40 13.03 19.53
C GLU A 222 12.12 14.16 18.79
N LYS A 223 12.45 13.98 17.49
CA LYS A 223 13.15 14.98 16.67
C LYS A 223 12.36 16.28 16.53
N THR A 224 11.04 16.19 16.55
CA THR A 224 10.18 17.36 16.45
C THR A 224 9.73 17.90 17.80
N ASN A 225 10.10 17.26 18.91
CA ASN A 225 9.64 17.58 20.26
C ASN A 225 8.11 17.74 20.31
N THR A 226 7.39 16.69 19.85
CA THR A 226 5.93 16.64 19.80
C THR A 226 5.41 15.33 20.38
N GLU A 227 4.14 15.32 20.81
CA GLU A 227 3.52 14.15 21.43
C GLU A 227 2.80 13.23 20.42
N SER A 228 2.52 13.72 19.19
CA SER A 228 1.80 12.98 18.15
C SER A 228 2.44 13.16 16.77
N ILE A 229 2.21 12.20 15.87
CA ILE A 229 2.61 12.30 14.47
C ILE A 229 1.89 13.46 13.76
N GLU A 230 0.67 13.81 14.16
CA GLU A 230 -0.04 14.96 13.62
C GLU A 230 0.69 16.29 13.91
N ALA A 231 1.07 16.50 15.17
CA ALA A 231 1.82 17.69 15.56
C ALA A 231 3.20 17.73 14.88
N ALA A 232 3.89 16.57 14.80
CA ALA A 232 5.16 16.42 14.11
C ALA A 232 5.03 16.77 12.62
N PHE A 233 4.02 16.25 11.94
CA PHE A 233 3.74 16.51 10.54
C PHE A 233 3.55 18.02 10.27
N ILE A 234 2.70 18.66 11.07
CA ILE A 234 2.45 20.13 10.92
C ILE A 234 3.76 20.92 11.07
N ARG A 235 4.60 20.55 12.04
CA ARG A 235 5.88 21.21 12.28
C ARG A 235 6.84 21.02 11.11
N ILE A 236 7.06 19.77 10.67
CA ILE A 236 7.97 19.43 9.56
C ILE A 236 7.55 20.15 8.27
N VAL A 237 6.24 20.12 7.97
CA VAL A 237 5.69 20.75 6.76
C VAL A 237 5.86 22.26 6.78
N LYS A 238 5.62 22.93 7.93
CA LYS A 238 5.82 24.39 8.07
C LYS A 238 7.31 24.78 8.01
N GLU A 239 8.21 23.94 8.48
CA GLU A 239 9.65 24.20 8.39
C GLU A 239 10.17 24.05 6.95
N ALA A 240 9.57 23.17 6.15
CA ALA A 240 9.91 23.00 4.74
C ALA A 240 9.37 24.13 3.83
N ASP A 241 8.47 25.00 4.31
CA ASP A 241 7.94 26.15 3.60
C ASP A 241 8.78 27.44 3.80
N LYS A 242 9.80 27.37 4.67
CA LYS A 242 10.71 28.50 4.96
C LYS A 242 11.98 28.44 4.11
#